data_9af89423e2a23da3977d8fe39454f800
#
_entry.id   9af89423e2a23da3977d8fe39454f800
#
_cell.length_a   1.000
_cell.length_b   1.000
_cell.length_c   1.000
_cell.angle_alpha   90.00
_cell.angle_beta   90.00
_cell.angle_gamma   90.00
#
_symmetry.space_group_name_H-M   'P 1'
#
loop_
_entity.id
_entity.type
_entity.pdbx_description
1 polymer ?
#
loop_
_entity_poly.entity_id
_entity_poly.type
_entity_poly.pdbx_seq_one_letter_code
_entity_poly.pdbx_strand_id
1 'polypeptide(L)'
;MIYYSRTHIGLVRKTNEDSCFATEVDGGFFAIVADGMGGQNGGEVASSIVIETAKALLSEKSPCCLSQNDIRRLLIQANHNVLDRADRDRELKGMGSTATLVSICGMQAIIGHVGDS
;
A
#
# COMPACT_ATOMS: atom_id res chain seq x y z
N MET A 1 9.90 -19.12 -0.61
CA MET A 1 9.96 -18.00 -1.58
C MET A 1 11.06 -17.05 -1.14
N ILE A 2 11.84 -16.57 -2.08
CA ILE A 2 12.87 -15.56 -1.82
C ILE A 2 12.37 -14.24 -2.39
N TYR A 3 12.40 -13.19 -1.59
CA TYR A 3 11.97 -11.86 -2.02
C TYR A 3 12.85 -10.79 -1.40
N TYR A 4 12.79 -9.61 -1.98
CA TYR A 4 13.52 -8.43 -1.52
C TYR A 4 12.65 -7.18 -1.74
N SER A 5 12.70 -6.27 -0.78
CA SER A 5 11.90 -5.05 -0.81
C SER A 5 12.76 -3.86 -0.36
N ARG A 6 12.80 -2.81 -1.16
CA ARG A 6 13.56 -1.59 -0.86
C ARG A 6 12.95 -0.39 -1.56
N THR A 7 13.05 0.76 -0.93
CA THR A 7 12.76 2.05 -1.53
C THR A 7 13.89 3.03 -1.19
N HIS A 8 14.08 4.02 -2.05
CA HIS A 8 15.14 5.02 -1.88
C HIS A 8 14.70 6.36 -2.47
N ILE A 9 15.05 7.45 -1.80
CA ILE A 9 14.67 8.80 -2.19
C ILE A 9 15.31 9.27 -3.50
N GLY A 10 16.47 8.70 -3.89
CA GLY A 10 17.25 9.17 -5.02
C GLY A 10 18.15 10.33 -4.66
N LEU A 11 18.74 10.99 -5.67
CA LEU A 11 19.75 12.03 -5.48
C LEU A 11 19.19 13.46 -5.56
N VAL A 12 17.96 13.63 -6.04
CA VAL A 12 17.40 14.94 -6.35
C VAL A 12 16.26 15.35 -5.42
N ARG A 13 15.39 14.41 -5.04
CA ARG A 13 14.24 14.70 -4.23
C ARG A 13 14.61 14.89 -2.76
N LYS A 14 13.79 15.68 -2.05
CA LYS A 14 13.96 15.92 -0.61
C LYS A 14 13.24 14.90 0.25
N THR A 15 12.17 14.29 -0.27
CA THR A 15 11.38 13.28 0.44
C THR A 15 11.15 12.08 -0.47
N ASN A 16 11.09 10.89 0.13
CA ASN A 16 10.70 9.68 -0.57
C ASN A 16 9.19 9.47 -0.39
N GLU A 17 8.44 9.59 -1.49
CA GLU A 17 6.99 9.47 -1.49
C GLU A 17 6.52 8.05 -1.78
N ASP A 18 7.44 7.13 -1.99
CA ASP A 18 7.14 5.72 -2.24
C ASP A 18 7.22 4.92 -0.94
N SER A 19 6.37 3.92 -0.83
CA SER A 19 6.37 2.98 0.29
C SER A 19 6.15 1.57 -0.24
N CYS A 20 6.69 0.59 0.45
CA CYS A 20 6.50 -0.81 0.08
C CYS A 20 6.50 -1.70 1.31
N PHE A 21 5.90 -2.88 1.15
CA PHE A 21 5.85 -3.89 2.20
C PHE A 21 5.72 -5.25 1.56
N ALA A 22 6.41 -6.24 2.12
CA ALA A 22 6.29 -7.63 1.69
C ALA A 22 6.42 -8.54 2.90
N THR A 23 5.65 -9.62 2.90
CA THR A 23 5.68 -10.59 4.00
C THR A 23 5.32 -11.99 3.49
N GLU A 24 5.85 -12.99 4.18
CA GLU A 24 5.50 -14.39 3.97
C GLU A 24 4.97 -14.93 5.29
N VAL A 25 3.73 -15.42 5.29
CA VAL A 25 3.04 -15.91 6.49
C VAL A 25 2.24 -17.15 6.13
N ASP A 26 2.41 -18.22 6.91
CA ASP A 26 1.60 -19.45 6.79
C ASP A 26 1.56 -20.03 5.37
N GLY A 27 2.70 -19.99 4.68
CA GLY A 27 2.82 -20.53 3.33
C GLY A 27 2.29 -19.62 2.23
N GLY A 28 1.79 -18.45 2.57
CA GLY A 28 1.35 -17.43 1.62
C GLY A 28 2.29 -16.25 1.57
N PHE A 29 2.20 -15.47 0.51
CA PHE A 29 3.03 -14.28 0.29
C PHE A 29 2.15 -13.08 -0.06
N PHE A 30 2.52 -11.92 0.47
CA PHE A 30 1.84 -10.65 0.14
C PHE A 30 2.88 -9.57 -0.06
N ALA A 31 2.71 -8.80 -1.11
CA ALA A 31 3.55 -7.63 -1.37
C ALA A 31 2.70 -6.48 -1.90
N ILE A 32 3.07 -5.26 -1.53
CA ILE A 32 2.41 -4.04 -1.97
C ILE A 32 3.44 -2.93 -2.15
N VAL A 33 3.26 -2.17 -3.22
CA VAL A 33 4.00 -0.93 -3.46
C VAL A 33 3.01 0.21 -3.64
N ALA A 34 3.38 1.38 -3.15
CA ALA A 34 2.56 2.58 -3.21
C ALA A 34 3.42 3.77 -3.59
N ASP A 35 2.98 4.51 -4.60
CA ASP A 35 3.62 5.74 -5.08
C ASP A 35 2.72 6.92 -4.70
N GLY A 36 3.18 7.70 -3.75
CA GLY A 36 2.41 8.83 -3.21
C GLY A 36 2.61 10.10 -4.01
N MET A 37 1.61 10.97 -3.97
CA MET A 37 1.66 12.28 -4.58
C MET A 37 0.99 13.31 -3.67
N GLY A 38 1.43 14.57 -3.78
CA GLY A 38 0.87 15.67 -3.00
C GLY A 38 1.91 16.72 -2.69
N GLY A 39 1.45 17.91 -2.26
CA GLY A 39 2.32 19.00 -1.85
C GLY A 39 3.08 18.67 -0.56
N GLN A 40 4.26 19.22 -0.41
CA GLN A 40 5.14 19.01 0.74
C GLN A 40 5.25 17.54 1.15
N ASN A 41 4.68 17.10 2.26
CA ASN A 41 4.79 15.74 2.75
C ASN A 41 3.58 14.86 2.40
N GLY A 42 2.69 15.34 1.54
CA GLY A 42 1.44 14.64 1.24
C GLY A 42 1.63 13.26 0.63
N GLY A 43 2.54 13.13 -0.34
CA GLY A 43 2.81 11.84 -0.96
C GLY A 43 3.38 10.81 0.00
N GLU A 44 4.31 11.22 0.85
CA GLU A 44 4.88 10.36 1.88
C GLU A 44 3.80 9.86 2.85
N VAL A 45 2.94 10.76 3.31
CA VAL A 45 1.85 10.40 4.22
C VAL A 45 0.85 9.48 3.53
N ALA A 46 0.44 9.79 2.30
CA ALA A 46 -0.55 9.00 1.58
C ALA A 46 -0.06 7.58 1.31
N SER A 47 1.15 7.39 0.80
CA SER A 47 1.70 6.06 0.55
C SER A 47 1.88 5.27 1.84
N SER A 48 2.29 5.92 2.92
CA SER A 48 2.42 5.33 4.23
C SER A 48 1.07 4.81 4.76
N ILE A 49 -0.01 5.56 4.56
CA ILE A 49 -1.37 5.14 4.95
C ILE A 49 -1.80 3.88 4.19
N VAL A 50 -1.50 3.80 2.90
CA VAL A 50 -1.80 2.60 2.10
C VAL A 50 -1.10 1.37 2.69
N ILE A 51 0.18 1.50 3.01
CA ILE A 51 0.96 0.39 3.58
C ILE A 51 0.43 0.00 4.96
N GLU A 52 0.14 0.96 5.84
CA GLU A 52 -0.40 0.67 7.17
C GLU A 52 -1.78 0.01 7.11
N THR A 53 -2.60 0.39 6.13
CA THR A 53 -3.90 -0.26 5.90
C THR A 53 -3.71 -1.73 5.51
N ALA A 54 -2.74 -2.01 4.64
CA ALA A 54 -2.41 -3.39 4.24
C ALA A 54 -1.89 -4.21 5.43
N LYS A 55 -1.02 -3.64 6.24
CA LYS A 55 -0.49 -4.31 7.44
C LYS A 55 -1.60 -4.66 8.42
N ALA A 56 -2.58 -3.77 8.60
CA ALA A 56 -3.72 -4.02 9.48
C ALA A 56 -4.54 -5.22 9.01
N LEU A 57 -4.78 -5.34 7.71
CA LEU A 57 -5.47 -6.51 7.15
C LEU A 57 -4.67 -7.79 7.40
N LEU A 58 -3.36 -7.77 7.15
CA LEU A 58 -2.49 -8.93 7.30
C LEU A 58 -2.31 -9.36 8.78
N SER A 59 -2.60 -8.47 9.73
CA SER A 59 -2.62 -8.82 11.14
C SER A 59 -3.86 -9.65 11.52
N GLU A 60 -4.91 -9.59 10.72
CA GLU A 60 -6.18 -10.30 10.95
C GLU A 60 -6.29 -11.57 10.10
N LYS A 61 -5.77 -11.55 8.87
CA LYS A 61 -5.86 -12.66 7.92
C LYS A 61 -4.51 -12.92 7.27
N SER A 62 -4.10 -14.20 7.20
CA SER A 62 -2.91 -14.57 6.44
C SER A 62 -3.20 -14.46 4.93
N PRO A 63 -2.16 -14.37 4.08
CA PRO A 63 -2.35 -14.26 2.64
C PRO A 63 -3.18 -15.39 2.04
N CYS A 64 -3.06 -16.61 2.54
CA CYS A 64 -3.84 -17.75 2.05
C CYS A 64 -5.33 -17.66 2.39
N CYS A 65 -5.70 -16.79 3.33
CA CYS A 65 -7.10 -16.57 3.72
C CYS A 65 -7.73 -15.37 3.01
N LEU A 66 -6.96 -14.64 2.19
CA LEU A 66 -7.47 -13.47 1.48
C LEU A 66 -8.23 -13.89 0.22
N SER A 67 -9.39 -13.28 0.03
CA SER A 67 -10.20 -13.40 -1.18
C SER A 67 -10.05 -12.16 -2.05
N GLN A 68 -10.55 -12.21 -3.27
CA GLN A 68 -10.63 -11.02 -4.13
C GLN A 68 -11.42 -9.90 -3.44
N ASN A 69 -12.48 -10.26 -2.72
CA ASN A 69 -13.29 -9.29 -2.00
C ASN A 69 -12.51 -8.61 -0.88
N ASP A 70 -11.65 -9.35 -0.18
CA ASP A 70 -10.77 -8.78 0.85
C ASP A 70 -9.80 -7.76 0.24
N ILE A 71 -9.23 -8.05 -0.92
CA ILE A 71 -8.34 -7.12 -1.63
C ILE A 71 -9.10 -5.87 -2.06
N ARG A 72 -10.30 -6.03 -2.58
CA ARG A 72 -11.16 -4.90 -2.96
C ARG A 72 -11.46 -4.01 -1.76
N ARG A 73 -11.82 -4.60 -0.63
CA ARG A 73 -12.09 -3.86 0.61
C ARG A 73 -10.85 -3.15 1.12
N LEU A 74 -9.69 -3.78 1.00
CA LEU A 74 -8.42 -3.16 1.38
C LEU A 74 -8.20 -1.86 0.60
N LEU A 75 -8.36 -1.90 -0.72
CA LEU A 75 -8.16 -0.72 -1.56
C LEU A 75 -9.18 0.38 -1.26
N ILE A 76 -10.44 0.02 -1.02
CA ILE A 76 -11.49 0.96 -0.62
C ILE A 76 -11.16 1.57 0.74
N GLN A 77 -10.76 0.77 1.71
CA GLN A 77 -10.42 1.25 3.05
C GLN A 77 -9.20 2.18 3.01
N ALA A 78 -8.18 1.84 2.23
CA ALA A 78 -7.02 2.70 2.05
C ALA A 78 -7.42 4.06 1.48
N ASN A 79 -8.32 4.08 0.48
CA ASN A 79 -8.83 5.32 -0.09
C ASN A 79 -9.55 6.17 0.96
N HIS A 80 -10.42 5.57 1.76
CA HIS A 80 -11.09 6.26 2.85
C HIS A 80 -10.11 6.84 3.86
N ASN A 81 -9.10 6.07 4.23
CA ASN A 81 -8.11 6.51 5.22
C ASN A 81 -7.29 7.71 4.70
N VAL A 82 -6.92 7.68 3.42
CA VAL A 82 -6.18 8.79 2.79
C VAL A 82 -7.06 10.06 2.73
N LEU A 83 -8.30 9.93 2.27
CA LEU A 83 -9.23 11.05 2.17
C LEU A 83 -9.56 11.64 3.55
N ASP A 84 -9.80 10.80 4.54
CA ASP A 84 -10.10 11.22 5.90
C ASP A 84 -8.94 12.01 6.50
N ARG A 85 -7.70 11.55 6.30
CA ARG A 85 -6.51 12.25 6.80
C ARG A 85 -6.33 13.59 6.08
N ALA A 86 -6.55 13.64 4.77
CA ALA A 86 -6.45 14.88 3.99
C ALA A 86 -7.49 15.91 4.44
N ASP A 87 -8.69 15.46 4.82
CA ASP A 87 -9.75 16.36 5.30
C ASP A 87 -9.41 16.97 6.67
N ARG A 88 -8.65 16.25 7.50
CA ARG A 88 -8.29 16.71 8.85
C ARG A 88 -7.05 17.60 8.89
N ASP A 89 -6.29 17.66 7.82
CA ASP A 89 -5.03 18.40 7.77
C ASP A 89 -4.91 19.15 6.45
N ARG A 90 -4.94 20.48 6.51
CA ARG A 90 -4.85 21.35 5.34
C ARG A 90 -3.58 21.13 4.51
N GLU A 91 -2.47 20.82 5.18
CA GLU A 91 -1.19 20.61 4.51
C GLU A 91 -1.20 19.36 3.63
N LEU A 92 -2.13 18.46 3.89
CA LEU A 92 -2.27 17.19 3.18
C LEU A 92 -3.38 17.21 2.13
N LYS A 93 -4.02 18.37 1.91
CA LYS A 93 -5.09 18.48 0.93
C LYS A 93 -4.61 18.09 -0.46
N GLY A 94 -5.38 17.24 -1.13
CA GLY A 94 -5.05 16.79 -2.47
C GLY A 94 -4.03 15.66 -2.53
N MET A 95 -3.56 15.16 -1.40
CA MET A 95 -2.67 14.00 -1.41
C MET A 95 -3.37 12.75 -1.93
N GLY A 96 -2.60 11.87 -2.52
CA GLY A 96 -3.08 10.59 -3.03
C GLY A 96 -1.95 9.60 -3.15
N SER A 97 -2.30 8.38 -3.48
CA SER A 97 -1.31 7.33 -3.69
C SER A 97 -1.84 6.29 -4.67
N THR A 98 -0.94 5.72 -5.45
CA THR A 98 -1.21 4.48 -6.14
C THR A 98 -1.11 3.32 -5.17
N ALA A 99 -1.60 2.16 -5.58
CA ALA A 99 -1.37 0.91 -4.87
C ALA A 99 -1.35 -0.23 -5.87
N THR A 100 -0.32 -1.04 -5.81
CA THR A 100 -0.21 -2.28 -6.60
C THR A 100 0.20 -3.38 -5.65
N LEU A 101 -0.60 -4.44 -5.61
CA LEU A 101 -0.36 -5.53 -4.67
C LEU A 101 -0.55 -6.89 -5.31
N VAL A 102 0.08 -7.88 -4.71
CA VAL A 102 -0.11 -9.28 -5.05
C VAL A 102 -0.23 -10.10 -3.77
N SER A 103 -1.18 -11.02 -3.75
CA SER A 103 -1.32 -12.02 -2.69
C SER A 103 -1.23 -13.40 -3.33
N ILE A 104 -0.27 -14.21 -2.90
CA ILE A 104 0.01 -15.52 -3.49
C ILE A 104 -0.19 -16.61 -2.45
N CYS A 105 -0.93 -17.63 -2.82
CA CYS A 105 -1.06 -18.85 -2.02
C CYS A 105 -1.07 -20.06 -2.97
N GLY A 106 -0.06 -20.93 -2.85
CA GLY A 106 0.09 -22.07 -3.76
C GLY A 106 0.24 -21.60 -5.20
N MET A 107 -0.65 -22.07 -6.06
CA MET A 107 -0.66 -21.74 -7.50
C MET A 107 -1.60 -20.60 -7.85
N GLN A 108 -2.16 -19.93 -6.84
CA GLN A 108 -3.10 -18.82 -7.05
C GLN A 108 -2.47 -17.49 -6.67
N ALA A 109 -2.75 -16.47 -7.47
CA ALA A 109 -2.35 -15.10 -7.18
C ALA A 109 -3.55 -14.18 -7.37
N ILE A 110 -3.70 -13.25 -6.43
CA ILE A 110 -4.69 -12.17 -6.53
C ILE A 110 -3.90 -10.89 -6.68
N ILE A 111 -4.24 -10.11 -7.71
CA ILE A 111 -3.59 -8.84 -8.00
C ILE A 111 -4.59 -7.73 -7.78
N GLY A 112 -4.18 -6.69 -7.05
CA GLY A 112 -4.94 -5.47 -6.88
C GLY A 112 -4.14 -4.28 -7.40
N HIS A 113 -4.81 -3.34 -8.07
CA HIS A 113 -4.14 -2.19 -8.65
C HIS A 113 -5.05 -0.98 -8.69
N VAL A 114 -4.51 0.17 -8.27
CA VAL A 114 -5.14 1.48 -8.37
C VAL A 114 -4.06 2.49 -8.75
N GLY A 115 -4.33 3.28 -9.80
CA GLY A 115 -3.45 4.35 -10.25
C GLY A 115 -2.70 4.02 -11.52
N ASP A 116 -1.61 4.74 -11.75
CA ASP A 116 -0.80 4.69 -12.97
C ASP A 116 0.58 4.03 -12.77
N SER A 117 0.73 3.39 -11.66
CA SER A 117 1.98 2.66 -11.36
C SER A 117 2.14 1.37 -12.17
#